data_8e511113e3b8151cb27dd617f545402f
#
_entry.id   8e511113e3b8151cb27dd617f545402f
#
_cell.length_a   1.000
_cell.length_b   1.000
_cell.length_c   1.000
_cell.angle_alpha   90.00
_cell.angle_beta   90.00
_cell.angle_gamma   90.00
#
_symmetry.space_group_name_H-M   'P 1'
#
loop_
_entity.id
_entity.type
_entity.pdbx_description
1 polymer ?
#
loop_
_entity_poly.entity_id
_entity_poly.type
_entity_poly.pdbx_seq_one_letter_code
_entity_poly.pdbx_strand_id
1 'polypeptide(L)'
;MKKVFCIGELLIDFVAENQGKDLSKAKEFSKKVGGAPANVACAISKLGGESFFVGAVGNDPFGSFLLRILENEKVDISLAQKSDTFTTLAFVSIAEDGERDFVFSRGADKELTYDSSLKSNFDNNIIHFGAATALLGGPLEETYSRYLFDGLTKNAIISFDPNYRVDLWKNKEDVFIRKCHPFIEKSHLCKFSLEEAQLLSGKEDLEDACQIFHEMGTK
;
A
#
# COMPACT_ATOMS: atom_id res chain seq x y z
N MET A 1 18.06 8.14 -14.52
CA MET A 1 16.60 8.11 -14.25
C MET A 1 16.42 8.07 -12.74
N LYS A 2 15.34 8.64 -12.17
CA LYS A 2 15.08 8.51 -10.74
C LYS A 2 14.61 7.10 -10.43
N LYS A 3 15.10 6.52 -9.33
CA LYS A 3 14.62 5.24 -8.79
C LYS A 3 13.33 5.47 -8.00
N VAL A 4 12.45 4.46 -7.99
CA VAL A 4 11.19 4.52 -7.25
C VAL A 4 11.16 3.40 -6.21
N PHE A 5 11.07 3.80 -4.94
CA PHE A 5 10.96 2.88 -3.80
C PHE A 5 9.49 2.77 -3.41
N CYS A 6 8.87 1.64 -3.70
CA CYS A 6 7.47 1.38 -3.38
C CYS A 6 7.40 0.65 -2.04
N ILE A 7 6.92 1.36 -1.02
CA ILE A 7 6.89 0.88 0.37
C ILE A 7 5.47 0.44 0.73
N GLY A 8 5.34 -0.78 1.21
CA GLY A 8 4.09 -1.27 1.76
C GLY A 8 3.84 -2.76 1.62
N GLU A 9 2.55 -3.12 1.58
CA GLU A 9 2.12 -4.50 1.57
C GLU A 9 2.33 -5.19 0.22
N LEU A 10 2.65 -6.48 0.32
CA LEU A 10 2.60 -7.47 -0.74
C LEU A 10 1.90 -8.70 -0.15
N LEU A 11 0.83 -9.14 -0.76
CA LEU A 11 -0.05 -10.15 -0.18
C LEU A 11 -0.68 -11.06 -1.27
N ILE A 12 -1.31 -12.13 -0.83
CA ILE A 12 -2.12 -12.97 -1.70
C ILE A 12 -3.58 -12.52 -1.63
N ASP A 13 -4.16 -12.20 -2.79
CA ASP A 13 -5.60 -12.09 -2.95
C ASP A 13 -6.17 -13.46 -3.38
N PHE A 14 -6.99 -14.06 -2.53
CA PHE A 14 -7.85 -15.18 -2.87
C PHE A 14 -9.20 -14.64 -3.33
N VAL A 15 -9.39 -14.60 -4.65
CA VAL A 15 -10.60 -14.07 -5.27
C VAL A 15 -11.58 -15.24 -5.50
N ALA A 16 -12.78 -15.15 -4.93
CA ALA A 16 -13.83 -16.15 -5.11
C ALA A 16 -14.23 -16.25 -6.60
N GLU A 17 -14.28 -17.46 -7.13
CA GLU A 17 -14.64 -17.69 -8.54
C GLU A 17 -16.15 -17.58 -8.78
N ASN A 18 -16.96 -17.87 -7.76
CA ASN A 18 -18.41 -17.75 -7.81
C ASN A 18 -18.84 -16.31 -7.48
N GLN A 19 -19.05 -15.50 -8.50
CA GLN A 19 -19.62 -14.15 -8.34
C GLN A 19 -21.04 -14.19 -7.76
N GLY A 20 -21.44 -13.11 -7.05
CA GLY A 20 -22.78 -12.97 -6.49
C GLY A 20 -22.98 -13.69 -5.16
N LYS A 21 -21.93 -14.20 -4.51
CA LYS A 21 -22.01 -14.86 -3.21
C LYS A 21 -21.07 -14.18 -2.21
N ASP A 22 -21.54 -14.07 -0.98
CA ASP A 22 -20.68 -13.68 0.13
C ASP A 22 -19.59 -14.73 0.39
N LEU A 23 -18.51 -14.33 1.06
CA LEU A 23 -17.36 -15.21 1.33
C LEU A 23 -17.72 -16.48 2.07
N SER A 24 -18.80 -16.49 2.88
CA SER A 24 -19.24 -17.68 3.63
C SER A 24 -19.74 -18.80 2.71
N LYS A 25 -20.13 -18.48 1.48
CA LYS A 25 -20.66 -19.41 0.48
C LYS A 25 -19.67 -19.72 -0.64
N ALA A 26 -18.53 -19.01 -0.68
CA ALA A 26 -17.48 -19.25 -1.66
C ALA A 26 -16.82 -20.60 -1.42
N LYS A 27 -16.67 -21.41 -2.47
CA LYS A 27 -16.06 -22.74 -2.40
C LYS A 27 -14.72 -22.82 -3.12
N GLU A 28 -14.54 -22.00 -4.14
CA GLU A 28 -13.38 -22.01 -5.01
C GLU A 28 -12.80 -20.60 -5.10
N PHE A 29 -11.47 -20.52 -5.08
CA PHE A 29 -10.74 -19.24 -5.11
C PHE A 29 -9.59 -19.30 -6.09
N SER A 30 -9.42 -18.26 -6.87
CA SER A 30 -8.21 -18.02 -7.65
C SER A 30 -7.20 -17.22 -6.83
N LYS A 31 -5.94 -17.69 -6.83
CA LYS A 31 -4.84 -17.01 -6.16
C LYS A 31 -4.25 -15.93 -7.07
N LYS A 32 -4.22 -14.68 -6.58
CA LYS A 32 -3.64 -13.53 -7.28
C LYS A 32 -2.62 -12.81 -6.42
N VAL A 33 -1.76 -12.05 -7.06
CA VAL A 33 -0.87 -11.11 -6.37
C VAL A 33 -1.65 -9.86 -6.04
N GLY A 34 -1.60 -9.44 -4.78
CA GLY A 34 -2.19 -8.21 -4.25
C GLY A 34 -1.16 -7.32 -3.58
N GLY A 35 -1.59 -6.14 -3.18
CA GLY A 35 -0.77 -5.09 -2.58
C GLY A 35 -0.59 -3.89 -3.51
N ALA A 36 -1.14 -2.73 -3.09
CA ALA A 36 -1.12 -1.53 -3.92
C ALA A 36 0.30 -1.05 -4.24
N PRO A 37 1.25 -0.97 -3.26
CA PRO A 37 2.63 -0.57 -3.56
C PRO A 37 3.34 -1.52 -4.51
N ALA A 38 3.10 -2.83 -4.38
CA ALA A 38 3.68 -3.82 -5.29
C ALA A 38 3.15 -3.66 -6.72
N ASN A 39 1.85 -3.38 -6.88
CA ASN A 39 1.26 -3.09 -8.19
C ASN A 39 1.87 -1.84 -8.82
N VAL A 40 2.13 -0.78 -8.04
CA VAL A 40 2.82 0.42 -8.50
C VAL A 40 4.25 0.09 -8.94
N ALA A 41 5.00 -0.71 -8.17
CA ALA A 41 6.35 -1.14 -8.54
C ALA A 41 6.35 -1.89 -9.88
N CYS A 42 5.44 -2.85 -10.07
CA CYS A 42 5.29 -3.57 -11.33
C CYS A 42 4.92 -2.65 -12.51
N ALA A 43 4.00 -1.70 -12.29
CA ALA A 43 3.61 -0.76 -13.34
C ALA A 43 4.78 0.12 -13.79
N ILE A 44 5.56 0.66 -12.84
CA ILE A 44 6.75 1.46 -13.12
C ILE A 44 7.78 0.65 -13.92
N SER A 45 8.05 -0.58 -13.50
CA SER A 45 8.98 -1.46 -14.21
C SER A 45 8.52 -1.75 -15.64
N LYS A 46 7.22 -2.04 -15.85
CA LYS A 46 6.62 -2.23 -17.18
C LYS A 46 6.74 -1.01 -18.09
N LEU A 47 6.73 0.18 -17.52
CA LEU A 47 6.94 1.45 -18.24
C LEU A 47 8.43 1.77 -18.47
N GLY A 48 9.33 0.89 -18.09
CA GLY A 48 10.77 1.06 -18.28
C GLY A 48 11.49 1.85 -17.18
N GLY A 49 10.83 2.09 -16.04
CA GLY A 49 11.43 2.71 -14.86
C GLY A 49 12.16 1.70 -13.97
N GLU A 50 13.03 2.19 -13.09
CA GLU A 50 13.69 1.40 -12.04
C GLU A 50 12.84 1.43 -10.78
N SER A 51 12.24 0.32 -10.38
CA SER A 51 11.42 0.19 -9.18
C SER A 51 11.98 -0.81 -8.19
N PHE A 52 11.86 -0.48 -6.92
CA PHE A 52 12.27 -1.29 -5.78
C PHE A 52 11.05 -1.54 -4.90
N PHE A 53 10.88 -2.79 -4.48
CA PHE A 53 9.86 -3.11 -3.50
C PHE A 53 10.46 -3.14 -2.09
N VAL A 54 9.85 -2.38 -1.17
CA VAL A 54 10.21 -2.32 0.25
C VAL A 54 9.01 -2.76 1.08
N GLY A 55 9.02 -4.00 1.52
CA GLY A 55 7.92 -4.61 2.27
C GLY A 55 8.34 -5.91 2.89
N ALA A 56 7.46 -6.54 3.66
CA ALA A 56 7.73 -7.83 4.28
C ALA A 56 6.74 -8.90 3.78
N VAL A 57 7.28 -10.11 3.53
CA VAL A 57 6.52 -11.32 3.21
C VAL A 57 6.92 -12.45 4.14
N GLY A 58 6.07 -13.47 4.25
CA GLY A 58 6.40 -14.65 5.03
C GLY A 58 7.51 -15.49 4.40
N ASN A 59 8.30 -16.14 5.24
CA ASN A 59 9.25 -17.17 4.81
C ASN A 59 8.51 -18.48 4.52
N ASP A 60 7.53 -18.42 3.62
CA ASP A 60 6.61 -19.49 3.25
C ASP A 60 6.42 -19.59 1.72
N PRO A 61 5.69 -20.61 1.22
CA PRO A 61 5.47 -20.76 -0.21
C PRO A 61 4.75 -19.59 -0.88
N PHE A 62 3.89 -18.85 -0.15
CA PHE A 62 3.19 -17.68 -0.69
C PHE A 62 4.12 -16.48 -0.82
N GLY A 63 4.94 -16.20 0.21
CA GLY A 63 5.95 -15.16 0.13
C GLY A 63 6.95 -15.41 -1.01
N SER A 64 7.40 -16.66 -1.16
CA SER A 64 8.27 -17.06 -2.27
C SER A 64 7.60 -16.89 -3.64
N PHE A 65 6.31 -17.19 -3.75
CA PHE A 65 5.53 -16.97 -4.96
C PHE A 65 5.44 -15.48 -5.30
N LEU A 66 5.11 -14.64 -4.33
CA LEU A 66 4.95 -13.20 -4.50
C LEU A 66 6.25 -12.53 -4.97
N LEU A 67 7.36 -12.81 -4.30
CA LEU A 67 8.67 -12.25 -4.68
C LEU A 67 9.08 -12.67 -6.09
N ARG A 68 8.88 -13.94 -6.46
CA ARG A 68 9.18 -14.41 -7.81
C ARG A 68 8.36 -13.70 -8.89
N ILE A 69 7.10 -13.35 -8.60
CA ILE A 69 6.29 -12.56 -9.56
C ILE A 69 6.88 -11.17 -9.74
N LEU A 70 7.26 -10.49 -8.65
CA LEU A 70 7.90 -9.19 -8.74
C LEU A 70 9.21 -9.24 -9.53
N GLU A 71 10.05 -10.25 -9.29
CA GLU A 71 11.29 -10.47 -10.07
C GLU A 71 11.00 -10.67 -11.56
N ASN A 72 9.99 -11.47 -11.91
CA ASN A 72 9.58 -11.69 -13.31
C ASN A 72 9.12 -10.39 -13.97
N GLU A 73 8.52 -9.48 -13.21
CA GLU A 73 8.13 -8.14 -13.65
C GLU A 73 9.30 -7.14 -13.59
N LYS A 74 10.53 -7.60 -13.29
CA LYS A 74 11.78 -6.81 -13.20
C LYS A 74 11.77 -5.75 -12.10
N VAL A 75 10.98 -5.93 -11.07
CA VAL A 75 11.06 -5.14 -9.85
C VAL A 75 12.26 -5.62 -9.02
N ASP A 76 13.06 -4.71 -8.52
CA ASP A 76 14.14 -5.04 -7.59
C ASP A 76 13.56 -5.39 -6.22
N ILE A 77 13.78 -6.63 -5.79
CA ILE A 77 13.30 -7.17 -4.51
C ILE A 77 14.39 -7.29 -3.45
N SER A 78 15.59 -6.76 -3.70
CA SER A 78 16.72 -6.84 -2.77
C SER A 78 16.44 -6.19 -1.41
N LEU A 79 15.43 -5.32 -1.33
CA LEU A 79 14.99 -4.61 -0.14
C LEU A 79 13.75 -5.25 0.51
N ALA A 80 13.24 -6.35 -0.04
CA ALA A 80 12.14 -7.10 0.55
C ALA A 80 12.62 -7.88 1.78
N GLN A 81 11.88 -7.78 2.88
CA GLN A 81 12.17 -8.52 4.11
C GLN A 81 11.38 -9.83 4.15
N LYS A 82 11.96 -10.84 4.81
CA LYS A 82 11.28 -12.10 5.10
C LYS A 82 11.05 -12.21 6.61
N SER A 83 9.86 -12.64 6.98
CA SER A 83 9.44 -12.83 8.37
C SER A 83 9.06 -14.30 8.61
N ASP A 84 9.18 -14.77 9.84
CA ASP A 84 8.64 -16.06 10.25
C ASP A 84 7.11 -16.02 10.42
N THR A 85 6.52 -14.82 10.42
CA THR A 85 5.06 -14.64 10.36
C THR A 85 4.57 -14.99 8.96
N PHE A 86 3.44 -15.70 8.89
CA PHE A 86 2.85 -16.14 7.62
C PHE A 86 2.54 -14.96 6.69
N THR A 87 2.66 -15.17 5.38
CA THR A 87 2.31 -14.16 4.38
C THR A 87 0.87 -13.69 4.53
N THR A 88 0.64 -12.39 4.43
CA THR A 88 -0.69 -11.78 4.51
C THR A 88 -1.58 -12.28 3.39
N LEU A 89 -2.82 -12.63 3.75
CA LEU A 89 -3.85 -13.07 2.83
C LEU A 89 -5.03 -12.10 2.87
N ALA A 90 -5.62 -11.83 1.73
CA ALA A 90 -6.93 -11.23 1.60
C ALA A 90 -7.87 -12.20 0.86
N PHE A 91 -9.08 -12.33 1.36
CA PHE A 91 -10.15 -13.08 0.70
C PHE A 91 -11.14 -12.07 0.14
N VAL A 92 -11.47 -12.23 -1.13
CA VAL A 92 -12.27 -11.26 -1.87
C VAL A 92 -13.43 -11.98 -2.54
N SER A 93 -14.65 -11.52 -2.32
CA SER A 93 -15.80 -11.86 -3.16
C SER A 93 -16.32 -10.62 -3.88
N ILE A 94 -17.00 -10.84 -4.99
CA ILE A 94 -17.65 -9.79 -5.76
C ILE A 94 -19.14 -10.09 -5.74
N ALA A 95 -19.93 -9.20 -5.12
CA ALA A 95 -21.37 -9.30 -5.07
C ALA A 95 -22.01 -9.07 -6.45
N GLU A 96 -23.31 -9.37 -6.61
CA GLU A 96 -24.03 -9.23 -7.87
C GLU A 96 -24.08 -7.76 -8.36
N ASP A 97 -24.07 -6.81 -7.45
CA ASP A 97 -24.00 -5.37 -7.72
C ASP A 97 -22.58 -4.86 -8.03
N GLY A 98 -21.57 -5.74 -7.96
CA GLY A 98 -20.17 -5.41 -8.21
C GLY A 98 -19.43 -4.93 -6.95
N GLU A 99 -20.08 -4.80 -5.81
CA GLU A 99 -19.41 -4.51 -4.54
C GLU A 99 -18.46 -5.65 -4.15
N ARG A 100 -17.34 -5.26 -3.52
CA ARG A 100 -16.32 -6.21 -3.08
C ARG A 100 -16.36 -6.36 -1.58
N ASP A 101 -16.47 -7.58 -1.12
CA ASP A 101 -16.33 -7.98 0.28
C ASP A 101 -14.90 -8.48 0.51
N PHE A 102 -14.22 -7.94 1.52
CA PHE A 102 -12.84 -8.27 1.86
C PHE A 102 -12.73 -8.81 3.28
N VAL A 103 -12.00 -9.89 3.43
CA VAL A 103 -11.55 -10.35 4.73
C VAL A 103 -10.03 -10.46 4.73
N PHE A 104 -9.38 -9.72 5.61
CA PHE A 104 -7.93 -9.73 5.73
C PHE A 104 -7.46 -10.65 6.86
N SER A 105 -6.56 -11.57 6.53
CA SER A 105 -5.73 -12.30 7.48
C SER A 105 -4.34 -11.70 7.47
N ARG A 106 -4.13 -10.63 8.27
CA ARG A 106 -2.85 -9.91 8.32
C ARG A 106 -1.75 -10.79 8.89
N GLY A 107 -0.62 -10.80 8.20
CA GLY A 107 0.54 -11.60 8.54
C GLY A 107 1.83 -10.76 8.44
N ALA A 108 2.75 -11.20 7.60
CA ALA A 108 4.10 -10.66 7.49
C ALA A 108 4.18 -9.18 7.05
N ASP A 109 3.17 -8.63 6.38
CA ASP A 109 3.16 -7.21 5.99
C ASP A 109 3.39 -6.27 7.17
N LYS A 110 2.83 -6.60 8.35
CA LYS A 110 2.96 -5.79 9.58
C LYS A 110 4.34 -5.85 10.21
N GLU A 111 5.18 -6.80 9.81
CA GLU A 111 6.51 -7.06 10.39
C GLU A 111 7.63 -6.28 9.67
N LEU A 112 7.30 -5.45 8.68
CA LEU A 112 8.31 -4.60 8.04
C LEU A 112 8.99 -3.72 9.08
N THR A 113 10.30 -3.91 9.23
CA THR A 113 11.12 -3.13 10.14
C THR A 113 11.94 -2.07 9.42
N TYR A 114 12.18 -0.97 10.09
CA TYR A 114 13.00 0.11 9.56
C TYR A 114 14.46 -0.30 9.40
N ASP A 115 14.99 -0.08 8.21
CA ASP A 115 16.41 -0.23 7.89
C ASP A 115 17.02 1.14 7.55
N SER A 116 17.88 1.64 8.43
CA SER A 116 18.54 2.94 8.27
C SER A 116 19.49 3.00 7.07
N SER A 117 19.94 1.84 6.55
CA SER A 117 20.82 1.78 5.39
C SER A 117 20.13 2.27 4.10
N LEU A 118 18.79 2.17 4.04
CA LEU A 118 18.01 2.65 2.90
C LEU A 118 18.01 4.18 2.76
N LYS A 119 18.32 4.90 3.82
CA LYS A 119 18.30 6.36 3.81
C LYS A 119 19.11 6.99 2.68
N SER A 120 20.28 6.44 2.38
CA SER A 120 21.14 6.92 1.28
C SER A 120 20.52 6.68 -0.10
N ASN A 121 19.69 5.67 -0.24
CA ASN A 121 19.03 5.31 -1.49
C ASN A 121 17.93 6.31 -1.86
N PHE A 122 17.41 7.06 -0.89
CA PHE A 122 16.34 8.03 -1.11
C PHE A 122 16.81 9.35 -1.70
N ASP A 123 18.12 9.60 -1.75
CA ASP A 123 18.67 10.87 -2.19
C ASP A 123 18.23 11.23 -3.62
N ASN A 124 17.43 12.31 -3.74
CA ASN A 124 16.84 12.79 -4.99
C ASN A 124 16.00 11.75 -5.78
N ASN A 125 15.58 10.68 -5.16
CA ASN A 125 14.75 9.63 -5.74
C ASN A 125 13.25 9.81 -5.41
N ILE A 126 12.43 8.83 -5.70
CA ILE A 126 10.98 8.84 -5.45
C ILE A 126 10.66 7.78 -4.41
N ILE A 127 9.85 8.12 -3.42
CA ILE A 127 9.29 7.17 -2.47
C ILE A 127 7.77 7.18 -2.64
N HIS A 128 7.21 6.01 -2.92
CA HIS A 128 5.77 5.80 -2.97
C HIS A 128 5.33 5.02 -1.74
N PHE A 129 4.43 5.59 -0.97
CA PHE A 129 3.79 4.96 0.19
C PHE A 129 2.37 4.53 -0.17
N GLY A 130 2.10 3.22 -0.15
CA GLY A 130 0.74 2.69 -0.20
C GLY A 130 0.30 2.27 1.20
N ALA A 131 -0.88 2.65 1.65
CA ALA A 131 -1.22 2.59 3.06
C ALA A 131 -2.46 1.76 3.40
N ALA A 132 -2.83 0.78 2.58
CA ALA A 132 -4.00 -0.06 2.88
C ALA A 132 -3.94 -0.69 4.29
N THR A 133 -2.77 -1.21 4.67
CA THR A 133 -2.56 -1.86 5.97
C THR A 133 -1.60 -1.10 6.88
N ALA A 134 -0.82 -0.15 6.34
CA ALA A 134 0.33 0.41 7.01
C ALA A 134 0.00 1.24 8.25
N LEU A 135 -1.09 1.98 8.22
CA LEU A 135 -1.47 2.91 9.28
C LEU A 135 -2.34 2.26 10.39
N LEU A 136 -2.45 0.94 10.41
CA LEU A 136 -3.21 0.18 11.42
C LEU A 136 -2.48 0.05 12.78
N GLY A 137 -1.31 0.65 12.91
CA GLY A 137 -0.50 0.62 14.12
C GLY A 137 0.65 -0.38 14.09
N GLY A 138 1.43 -0.40 15.18
CA GLY A 138 2.56 -1.31 15.36
C GLY A 138 3.83 -0.92 14.59
N PRO A 139 4.79 -1.85 14.45
CA PRO A 139 6.11 -1.58 13.85
C PRO A 139 6.06 -1.03 12.43
N LEU A 140 5.07 -1.45 11.63
CA LEU A 140 4.90 -0.99 10.27
C LEU A 140 4.61 0.52 10.19
N GLU A 141 3.70 1.03 11.04
CA GLU A 141 3.37 2.46 11.09
C GLU A 141 4.58 3.30 11.53
N GLU A 142 5.35 2.83 12.52
CA GLU A 142 6.59 3.47 12.94
C GLU A 142 7.61 3.50 11.80
N THR A 143 7.78 2.39 11.09
CA THR A 143 8.66 2.26 9.93
C THR A 143 8.28 3.26 8.82
N TYR A 144 6.99 3.40 8.53
CA TYR A 144 6.48 4.38 7.56
C TYR A 144 6.85 5.81 7.94
N SER A 145 6.63 6.18 9.19
CA SER A 145 6.95 7.51 9.71
C SER A 145 8.45 7.81 9.61
N ARG A 146 9.30 6.81 9.90
CA ARG A 146 10.76 6.95 9.79
C ARG A 146 11.22 7.09 8.35
N TYR A 147 10.68 6.30 7.42
CA TYR A 147 11.03 6.41 6.00
C TYR A 147 10.51 7.71 5.38
N LEU A 148 9.35 8.22 5.79
CA LEU A 148 8.87 9.53 5.38
C LEU A 148 9.87 10.63 5.83
N PHE A 149 10.29 10.61 7.09
CA PHE A 149 11.28 11.56 7.61
C PHE A 149 12.62 11.47 6.84
N ASP A 150 13.11 10.26 6.59
CA ASP A 150 14.35 10.07 5.82
C ASP A 150 14.21 10.57 4.39
N GLY A 151 13.11 10.30 3.72
CA GLY A 151 12.83 10.80 2.38
C GLY A 151 12.85 12.32 2.31
N LEU A 152 12.21 12.98 3.28
CA LEU A 152 12.21 14.46 3.37
C LEU A 152 13.62 15.01 3.58
N THR A 153 14.43 14.40 4.45
CA THR A 153 15.83 14.84 4.69
C THR A 153 16.75 14.57 3.50
N LYS A 154 16.35 13.76 2.55
CA LYS A 154 17.07 13.38 1.34
C LYS A 154 16.50 14.00 0.05
N ASN A 155 15.61 14.98 0.18
CA ASN A 155 14.96 15.64 -0.95
C ASN A 155 14.28 14.64 -1.91
N ALA A 156 13.76 13.53 -1.38
CA ALA A 156 12.98 12.59 -2.16
C ALA A 156 11.64 13.20 -2.59
N ILE A 157 11.16 12.84 -3.75
CA ILE A 157 9.79 13.10 -4.15
C ILE A 157 8.90 12.08 -3.43
N ILE A 158 7.96 12.56 -2.64
CA ILE A 158 7.04 11.70 -1.88
C ILE A 158 5.75 11.55 -2.67
N SER A 159 5.31 10.31 -2.87
CA SER A 159 4.01 9.95 -3.42
C SER A 159 3.24 9.12 -2.38
N PHE A 160 1.94 9.38 -2.22
CA PHE A 160 1.09 8.72 -1.23
C PHE A 160 -0.23 8.25 -1.83
N ASP A 161 -0.59 6.99 -1.55
CA ASP A 161 -1.90 6.39 -1.83
C ASP A 161 -2.46 5.83 -0.50
N PRO A 162 -3.45 6.48 0.13
CA PRO A 162 -4.03 6.03 1.39
C PRO A 162 -4.69 4.66 1.28
N ASN A 163 -5.22 4.35 0.11
CA ASN A 163 -5.81 3.07 -0.25
C ASN A 163 -6.76 2.55 0.83
N TYR A 164 -7.75 3.38 1.18
CA TYR A 164 -8.72 3.11 2.24
C TYR A 164 -9.46 1.79 2.03
N ARG A 165 -9.59 1.04 3.10
CA ARG A 165 -10.36 -0.21 3.12
C ARG A 165 -11.34 -0.16 4.28
N VAL A 166 -12.64 -0.07 3.98
CA VAL A 166 -13.72 0.01 4.97
C VAL A 166 -13.58 -1.07 6.04
N ASP A 167 -13.32 -2.32 5.63
CA ASP A 167 -13.25 -3.46 6.54
C ASP A 167 -12.11 -3.37 7.56
N LEU A 168 -11.02 -2.68 7.23
CA LEU A 168 -9.89 -2.48 8.13
C LEU A 168 -10.11 -1.29 9.10
N TRP A 169 -10.95 -0.33 8.71
CA TRP A 169 -11.12 0.94 9.42
C TRP A 169 -12.52 1.18 9.96
N LYS A 170 -13.40 0.19 9.88
CA LYS A 170 -14.79 0.29 10.36
C LYS A 170 -14.86 0.89 11.77
N ASN A 171 -15.61 1.98 11.93
CA ASN A 171 -15.75 2.76 13.16
C ASN A 171 -14.43 3.40 13.65
N LYS A 172 -13.46 3.62 12.76
CA LYS A 172 -12.17 4.27 13.04
C LYS A 172 -11.76 5.24 11.94
N GLU A 173 -12.72 5.75 11.19
CA GLU A 173 -12.48 6.63 10.04
C GLU A 173 -11.73 7.90 10.46
N ASP A 174 -12.08 8.48 11.62
CA ASP A 174 -11.42 9.65 12.19
C ASP A 174 -9.94 9.35 12.57
N VAL A 175 -9.62 8.12 12.97
CA VAL A 175 -8.25 7.69 13.22
C VAL A 175 -7.48 7.58 11.92
N PHE A 176 -8.10 6.99 10.88
CA PHE A 176 -7.50 6.90 9.55
C PHE A 176 -7.17 8.28 8.99
N ILE A 177 -8.12 9.21 9.03
CA ILE A 177 -7.94 10.59 8.57
C ILE A 177 -6.73 11.23 9.25
N ARG A 178 -6.69 11.22 10.58
CA ARG A 178 -5.56 11.80 11.34
C ARG A 178 -4.21 11.19 10.98
N LYS A 179 -4.16 9.87 10.73
CA LYS A 179 -2.92 9.17 10.38
C LYS A 179 -2.47 9.43 8.95
N CYS A 180 -3.39 9.70 8.02
CA CYS A 180 -3.06 10.08 6.66
C CYS A 180 -2.52 11.51 6.55
N HIS A 181 -2.95 12.44 7.39
CA HIS A 181 -2.59 13.86 7.32
C HIS A 181 -1.08 14.10 7.17
N PRO A 182 -0.17 13.55 8.01
CA PRO A 182 1.27 13.78 7.86
C PRO A 182 1.83 13.36 6.51
N PHE A 183 1.27 12.31 5.90
CA PHE A 183 1.68 11.85 4.58
C PHE A 183 1.15 12.77 3.49
N ILE A 184 -0.11 13.20 3.58
CA ILE A 184 -0.72 14.14 2.63
C ILE A 184 0.04 15.47 2.62
N GLU A 185 0.28 16.06 3.79
CA GLU A 185 1.00 17.33 3.96
C GLU A 185 2.41 17.32 3.36
N LYS A 186 3.07 16.19 3.39
CA LYS A 186 4.47 16.05 2.96
C LYS A 186 4.61 15.45 1.56
N SER A 187 3.51 15.09 0.91
CA SER A 187 3.54 14.49 -0.41
C SER A 187 3.62 15.53 -1.52
N HIS A 188 4.33 15.16 -2.58
CA HIS A 188 4.36 15.90 -3.84
C HIS A 188 3.26 15.40 -4.79
N LEU A 189 2.79 14.18 -4.57
CA LEU A 189 1.73 13.55 -5.34
C LEU A 189 0.90 12.67 -4.40
N CYS A 190 -0.40 12.94 -4.34
CA CYS A 190 -1.37 12.05 -3.71
C CYS A 190 -2.33 11.49 -4.77
N LYS A 191 -2.66 10.20 -4.65
CA LYS A 191 -3.69 9.57 -5.46
C LYS A 191 -4.83 9.18 -4.53
N PHE A 192 -6.04 9.63 -4.85
CA PHE A 192 -7.26 9.30 -4.11
C PHE A 192 -8.32 8.72 -5.06
N SER A 193 -9.19 7.84 -4.56
CA SER A 193 -10.51 7.65 -5.14
C SER A 193 -11.41 8.84 -4.78
N LEU A 194 -12.59 8.93 -5.39
CA LEU A 194 -13.55 9.99 -5.04
C LEU A 194 -13.96 9.89 -3.57
N GLU A 195 -14.26 8.69 -3.11
CA GLU A 195 -14.66 8.40 -1.73
C GLU A 195 -13.54 8.73 -0.74
N GLU A 196 -12.28 8.42 -1.10
CA GLU A 196 -11.12 8.79 -0.28
C GLU A 196 -10.93 10.30 -0.21
N ALA A 197 -11.10 10.99 -1.33
CA ALA A 197 -10.99 12.45 -1.37
C ALA A 197 -12.06 13.10 -0.48
N GLN A 198 -13.30 12.64 -0.57
CA GLN A 198 -14.40 13.13 0.27
C GLN A 198 -14.16 12.83 1.76
N LEU A 199 -13.76 11.59 2.08
CA LEU A 199 -13.48 11.16 3.46
C LEU A 199 -12.35 11.99 4.10
N LEU A 200 -11.23 12.17 3.37
CA LEU A 200 -10.04 12.80 3.91
C LEU A 200 -10.12 14.32 3.96
N SER A 201 -10.87 14.94 3.06
CA SER A 201 -11.07 16.39 3.03
C SER A 201 -12.29 16.87 3.85
N GLY A 202 -13.27 15.98 4.07
CA GLY A 202 -14.58 16.33 4.63
C GLY A 202 -15.44 17.16 3.67
N LYS A 203 -15.15 17.13 2.36
CA LYS A 203 -15.86 17.86 1.31
C LYS A 203 -16.54 16.88 0.36
N GLU A 204 -17.78 17.18 -0.05
CA GLU A 204 -18.49 16.39 -1.05
C GLU A 204 -18.02 16.75 -2.47
N ASP A 205 -17.76 18.04 -2.71
CA ASP A 205 -17.29 18.53 -4.00
C ASP A 205 -15.80 18.24 -4.20
N LEU A 206 -15.44 17.78 -5.40
CA LEU A 206 -14.07 17.37 -5.70
C LEU A 206 -13.09 18.56 -5.81
N GLU A 207 -13.55 19.72 -6.31
CA GLU A 207 -12.70 20.91 -6.43
C GLU A 207 -12.40 21.45 -5.04
N ASP A 208 -13.40 21.51 -4.15
CA ASP A 208 -13.23 21.87 -2.74
C ASP A 208 -12.28 20.89 -2.03
N ALA A 209 -12.41 19.59 -2.28
CA ALA A 209 -11.50 18.57 -1.72
C ALA A 209 -10.06 18.78 -2.18
N CYS A 210 -9.85 19.03 -3.47
CA CYS A 210 -8.53 19.34 -4.01
C CYS A 210 -7.93 20.60 -3.39
N GLN A 211 -8.75 21.64 -3.19
CA GLN A 211 -8.28 22.87 -2.54
C GLN A 211 -7.78 22.60 -1.11
N ILE A 212 -8.53 21.80 -0.34
CA ILE A 212 -8.09 21.40 1.02
C ILE A 212 -6.75 20.69 0.98
N PHE A 213 -6.51 19.74 0.07
CA PHE A 213 -5.24 19.04 -0.02
C PHE A 213 -4.07 19.96 -0.41
N HIS A 214 -4.30 20.94 -1.30
CA HIS A 214 -3.31 21.96 -1.59
C HIS A 214 -3.00 22.86 -0.40
N GLU A 215 -4.02 23.27 0.37
CA GLU A 215 -3.84 24.03 1.60
C GLU A 215 -3.09 23.23 2.68
N MET A 216 -3.25 21.90 2.73
CA MET A 216 -2.47 21.02 3.59
C MET A 216 -1.01 20.90 3.17
N GLY A 217 -0.65 21.21 1.92
CA GLY A 217 0.73 21.23 1.44
C GLY A 217 1.06 20.28 0.30
N THR A 218 0.09 19.49 -0.20
CA THR A 218 0.30 18.68 -1.42
C THR A 218 0.55 19.59 -2.61
N LYS A 219 1.54 19.25 -3.45
CA LYS A 219 2.01 20.11 -4.57
C LYS A 219 1.36 19.73 -5.88
#